data_e2023ac51d466cb94a4313502ca1a798
#
_entry.id   e2023ac51d466cb94a4313502ca1a798
#
_cell.length_a   1.000
_cell.length_b   1.000
_cell.length_c   1.000
_cell.angle_alpha   90.00
_cell.angle_beta   90.00
_cell.angle_gamma   90.00
#
_symmetry.space_group_name_H-M   'P 1'
#
loop_
_entity.id
_entity.type
_entity.pdbx_description
1 polymer ?
#
loop_
_entity_poly.entity_id
_entity_poly.type
_entity_poly.pdbx_seq_one_letter_code
_entity_poly.pdbx_strand_id
1 'polypeptide(L)'
;MDATLRALNRFGLGARQGERQRIRDSRSWLRGQLDGGAPTIAAPAGVTPESIGDALRAVRMAGQGDEQQRRDARRRVVEMGASEVHNTLSVRATTDRPFVERLVAFWSNHLCVSTGAKVLVAPLAGSYERDVIRPHVLGRFEDMVLASAKHPAMLFYLDNFQSVGPSSRGAQAGQRGNGQRRGLNENYARELLELHTLGVNGGYTQQDVQELAKILTGWTVNGIGGQAARAMRSAQPRRRARGSA
;
A
#
# COMPACT_ATOMS: atom_id res chain seq x y z
N MET A 1 -16.35 36.93 -2.69
CA MET A 1 -16.48 35.62 -1.99
C MET A 1 -15.82 35.76 -0.62
N ASP A 2 -16.51 35.38 0.43
CA ASP A 2 -16.05 35.46 1.83
C ASP A 2 -14.73 34.65 2.05
N ALA A 3 -13.79 35.21 2.81
CA ALA A 3 -12.49 34.62 3.08
C ALA A 3 -12.58 33.25 3.74
N THR A 4 -13.53 33.09 4.68
CA THR A 4 -13.79 31.82 5.37
C THR A 4 -14.32 30.75 4.40
N LEU A 5 -15.26 31.09 3.54
CA LEU A 5 -15.77 30.14 2.55
C LEU A 5 -14.69 29.72 1.55
N ARG A 6 -13.83 30.67 1.15
CA ARG A 6 -12.65 30.34 0.31
C ARG A 6 -11.72 29.38 1.01
N ALA A 7 -11.44 29.60 2.31
CA ALA A 7 -10.58 28.73 3.09
C ALA A 7 -11.15 27.31 3.21
N LEU A 8 -12.43 27.16 3.54
CA LEU A 8 -13.12 25.88 3.65
C LEU A 8 -13.10 25.10 2.32
N ASN A 9 -13.33 25.79 1.19
CA ASN A 9 -13.33 25.12 -0.11
C ASN A 9 -11.91 24.82 -0.63
N ARG A 10 -10.92 25.67 -0.35
CA ARG A 10 -9.55 25.52 -0.86
C ARG A 10 -8.71 24.58 -0.02
N PHE A 11 -8.83 24.68 1.29
CA PHE A 11 -8.01 23.93 2.25
C PHE A 11 -8.76 22.80 2.96
N GLY A 12 -10.10 22.87 3.05
CA GLY A 12 -10.92 21.81 3.59
C GLY A 12 -11.46 20.87 2.49
N LEU A 13 -12.44 20.08 2.86
CA LEU A 13 -13.17 19.15 1.97
C LEU A 13 -14.50 19.76 1.46
N GLY A 14 -14.64 21.08 1.55
CA GLY A 14 -15.87 21.82 1.29
C GLY A 14 -16.50 22.31 2.59
N ALA A 15 -17.32 23.37 2.49
CA ALA A 15 -18.03 23.91 3.64
C ALA A 15 -19.21 23.03 4.03
N ARG A 16 -19.28 22.63 5.31
CA ARG A 16 -20.47 21.98 5.87
C ARG A 16 -21.47 23.03 6.39
N GLN A 17 -22.71 22.60 6.56
CA GLN A 17 -23.77 23.47 7.09
C GLN A 17 -23.36 24.02 8.46
N GLY A 18 -23.45 25.35 8.65
CA GLY A 18 -23.10 26.03 9.89
C GLY A 18 -21.59 26.18 10.17
N GLU A 19 -20.69 25.57 9.39
CA GLU A 19 -19.24 25.60 9.65
C GLU A 19 -18.65 26.99 9.42
N ARG A 20 -19.12 27.72 8.41
CA ARG A 20 -18.68 29.10 8.14
C ARG A 20 -18.86 30.03 9.33
N GLN A 21 -19.98 29.90 10.04
CA GLN A 21 -20.31 30.76 11.17
C GLN A 21 -19.45 30.46 12.42
N ARG A 22 -18.90 29.27 12.52
CA ARG A 22 -18.03 28.84 13.64
C ARG A 22 -16.59 29.33 13.50
N ILE A 23 -16.15 29.66 12.27
CA ILE A 23 -14.77 30.07 11.98
C ILE A 23 -14.68 31.59 12.00
N ARG A 24 -14.08 32.15 13.04
CA ARG A 24 -13.83 33.59 13.19
C ARG A 24 -12.64 34.06 12.38
N ASP A 25 -11.54 33.28 12.41
CA ASP A 25 -10.31 33.54 11.64
C ASP A 25 -9.87 32.28 10.88
N SER A 26 -9.82 32.38 9.57
CA SER A 26 -9.50 31.25 8.70
C SER A 26 -8.05 30.80 8.75
N ARG A 27 -7.12 31.70 9.15
CA ARG A 27 -5.68 31.32 9.31
C ARG A 27 -5.49 30.53 10.61
N SER A 28 -6.07 30.97 11.71
CA SER A 28 -6.04 30.26 12.99
C SER A 28 -6.73 28.90 12.87
N TRP A 29 -7.88 28.82 12.18
CA TRP A 29 -8.57 27.58 11.88
C TRP A 29 -7.66 26.61 11.12
N LEU A 30 -6.93 27.08 10.10
CA LEU A 30 -6.04 26.25 9.31
C LEU A 30 -4.83 25.75 10.13
N ARG A 31 -4.20 26.64 10.87
CA ARG A 31 -3.04 26.33 11.73
C ARG A 31 -3.38 25.32 12.81
N GLY A 32 -4.50 25.53 13.52
CA GLY A 32 -4.94 24.65 14.61
C GLY A 32 -5.17 23.20 14.16
N GLN A 33 -5.40 22.95 12.86
CA GLN A 33 -5.51 21.59 12.36
C GLN A 33 -4.16 20.86 12.27
N LEU A 34 -3.05 21.60 12.20
CA LEU A 34 -1.70 21.04 12.13
C LEU A 34 -1.16 20.64 13.51
N ASP A 35 -1.67 21.26 14.58
CA ASP A 35 -1.16 21.07 15.95
C ASP A 35 -1.60 19.72 16.56
N GLY A 36 -2.57 19.04 15.98
CA GLY A 36 -3.15 17.80 16.52
C GLY A 36 -2.39 16.50 16.19
N GLY A 37 -1.15 16.56 15.71
CA GLY A 37 -0.37 15.37 15.33
C GLY A 37 -0.91 14.62 14.11
N ALA A 38 -0.42 13.42 13.86
CA ALA A 38 -0.85 12.57 12.77
C ALA A 38 -2.31 12.11 12.95
N PRO A 39 -3.15 12.16 11.88
CA PRO A 39 -4.54 11.71 11.97
C PRO A 39 -4.59 10.18 12.02
N THR A 40 -5.38 9.63 12.93
CA THR A 40 -5.61 8.20 13.03
C THR A 40 -7.02 7.83 12.58
N ILE A 41 -7.19 6.62 12.08
CA ILE A 41 -8.47 6.02 11.73
C ILE A 41 -8.45 4.54 12.12
N ALA A 42 -9.47 4.07 12.83
CA ALA A 42 -9.60 2.66 13.15
C ALA A 42 -9.88 1.84 11.90
N ALA A 43 -9.47 0.60 11.87
CA ALA A 43 -9.89 -0.34 10.84
C ALA A 43 -11.40 -0.65 11.00
N PRO A 44 -12.11 -0.96 9.90
CA PRO A 44 -13.47 -1.46 9.98
C PRO A 44 -13.56 -2.74 10.83
N ALA A 45 -14.72 -2.97 11.46
CA ALA A 45 -14.93 -4.18 12.22
C ALA A 45 -14.67 -5.45 11.40
N GLY A 46 -13.93 -6.39 11.94
CA GLY A 46 -13.54 -7.63 11.27
C GLY A 46 -12.42 -7.50 10.22
N VAL A 47 -11.92 -6.31 9.95
CA VAL A 47 -10.76 -6.09 9.08
C VAL A 47 -9.50 -5.98 9.95
N THR A 48 -8.82 -7.10 10.12
CA THR A 48 -7.56 -7.21 10.88
C THR A 48 -6.43 -7.70 9.98
N PRO A 49 -5.15 -7.55 10.36
CA PRO A 49 -4.04 -8.11 9.60
C PRO A 49 -4.20 -9.61 9.32
N GLU A 50 -4.74 -10.38 10.29
CA GLU A 50 -5.00 -11.81 10.17
C GLU A 50 -6.10 -12.09 9.14
N SER A 51 -7.23 -11.38 9.22
CA SER A 51 -8.36 -11.55 8.29
C SER A 51 -8.00 -11.16 6.86
N ILE A 52 -7.17 -10.12 6.69
CA ILE A 52 -6.59 -9.74 5.39
C ILE A 52 -5.69 -10.87 4.89
N GLY A 53 -4.78 -11.38 5.72
CA GLY A 53 -3.90 -12.49 5.38
C GLY A 53 -4.66 -13.75 4.96
N ASP A 54 -5.75 -14.07 5.65
CA ASP A 54 -6.64 -15.20 5.32
C ASP A 54 -7.32 -15.00 3.97
N ALA A 55 -7.85 -13.80 3.72
CA ALA A 55 -8.52 -13.47 2.46
C ALA A 55 -7.54 -13.56 1.27
N LEU A 56 -6.31 -13.06 1.42
CA LEU A 56 -5.27 -13.15 0.40
C LEU A 56 -4.83 -14.59 0.14
N ARG A 57 -4.71 -15.42 1.19
CA ARG A 57 -4.43 -16.85 1.06
C ARG A 57 -5.57 -17.58 0.35
N ALA A 58 -6.82 -17.25 0.68
CA ALA A 58 -7.99 -17.83 0.03
C ALA A 58 -8.02 -17.55 -1.47
N VAL A 59 -7.76 -16.29 -1.90
CA VAL A 59 -7.66 -15.93 -3.32
C VAL A 59 -6.59 -16.76 -4.03
N ARG A 60 -5.44 -16.96 -3.39
CA ARG A 60 -4.35 -17.73 -3.97
C ARG A 60 -4.70 -19.23 -4.10
N MET A 61 -5.28 -19.82 -3.06
CA MET A 61 -5.70 -21.23 -3.07
C MET A 61 -6.81 -21.47 -4.08
N ALA A 62 -7.76 -20.54 -4.18
CA ALA A 62 -8.85 -20.59 -5.14
C ALA A 62 -8.38 -20.53 -6.61
N GLY A 63 -7.17 -20.06 -6.88
CA GLY A 63 -6.56 -20.11 -8.22
C GLY A 63 -6.45 -21.52 -8.79
N GLN A 64 -6.38 -22.53 -7.92
CA GLN A 64 -6.36 -23.97 -8.27
C GLN A 64 -7.70 -24.66 -7.96
N GLY A 65 -8.69 -23.93 -7.45
CA GLY A 65 -10.00 -24.42 -7.07
C GLY A 65 -11.05 -24.32 -8.19
N ASP A 66 -12.27 -24.68 -7.83
CA ASP A 66 -13.42 -24.54 -8.71
C ASP A 66 -13.87 -23.07 -8.86
N GLU A 67 -14.85 -22.85 -9.73
CA GLU A 67 -15.37 -21.52 -10.03
C GLU A 67 -16.07 -20.86 -8.84
N GLN A 68 -16.73 -21.66 -8.00
CA GLN A 68 -17.43 -21.14 -6.82
C GLN A 68 -16.43 -20.65 -5.77
N GLN A 69 -15.37 -21.42 -5.51
CA GLN A 69 -14.30 -21.05 -4.58
C GLN A 69 -13.60 -19.74 -5.03
N ARG A 70 -13.37 -19.58 -6.35
CA ARG A 70 -12.82 -18.34 -6.92
C ARG A 70 -13.73 -17.16 -6.69
N ARG A 71 -15.03 -17.31 -6.95
CA ARG A 71 -16.02 -16.24 -6.71
C ARG A 71 -16.09 -15.84 -5.25
N ASP A 72 -16.16 -16.81 -4.33
CA ASP A 72 -16.28 -16.54 -2.91
C ASP A 72 -15.03 -15.85 -2.34
N ALA A 73 -13.84 -16.30 -2.70
CA ALA A 73 -12.59 -15.65 -2.31
C ALA A 73 -12.49 -14.21 -2.86
N ARG A 74 -12.89 -14.00 -4.12
CA ARG A 74 -12.90 -12.65 -4.73
C ARG A 74 -13.94 -11.75 -4.06
N ARG A 75 -15.14 -12.24 -3.80
CA ARG A 75 -16.19 -11.50 -3.10
C ARG A 75 -15.70 -11.00 -1.75
N ARG A 76 -15.08 -11.87 -0.95
CA ARG A 76 -14.55 -11.52 0.38
C ARG A 76 -13.57 -10.35 0.32
N VAL A 77 -12.59 -10.37 -0.59
CA VAL A 77 -11.61 -9.26 -0.70
C VAL A 77 -12.25 -7.97 -1.20
N VAL A 78 -13.25 -8.05 -2.07
CA VAL A 78 -14.00 -6.88 -2.55
C VAL A 78 -14.84 -6.27 -1.43
N GLU A 79 -15.51 -7.08 -0.62
CA GLU A 79 -16.29 -6.63 0.54
C GLU A 79 -15.39 -5.95 1.60
N MET A 80 -14.21 -6.50 1.87
CA MET A 80 -13.22 -5.85 2.74
C MET A 80 -12.79 -4.50 2.18
N GLY A 81 -12.47 -4.42 0.90
CA GLY A 81 -12.12 -3.17 0.24
C GLY A 81 -13.25 -2.13 0.28
N ALA A 82 -14.49 -2.56 0.06
CA ALA A 82 -15.66 -1.68 0.15
C ALA A 82 -15.88 -1.13 1.57
N SER A 83 -15.68 -1.96 2.59
CA SER A 83 -15.78 -1.52 3.99
C SER A 83 -14.70 -0.49 4.36
N GLU A 84 -13.49 -0.64 3.84
CA GLU A 84 -12.41 0.34 4.01
C GLU A 84 -12.73 1.67 3.33
N VAL A 85 -13.27 1.65 2.11
CA VAL A 85 -13.70 2.86 1.40
C VAL A 85 -14.81 3.56 2.18
N HIS A 86 -15.81 2.82 2.64
CA HIS A 86 -16.92 3.37 3.45
C HIS A 86 -16.38 4.04 4.73
N ASN A 87 -15.48 3.36 5.44
CA ASN A 87 -14.85 3.88 6.66
C ASN A 87 -14.10 5.20 6.39
N THR A 88 -13.25 5.23 5.36
CA THR A 88 -12.51 6.44 4.97
C THR A 88 -13.43 7.60 4.59
N LEU A 89 -14.49 7.34 3.82
CA LEU A 89 -15.45 8.37 3.43
C LEU A 89 -16.24 8.90 4.65
N SER A 90 -16.63 8.03 5.58
CA SER A 90 -17.31 8.42 6.82
C SER A 90 -16.42 9.34 7.68
N VAL A 91 -15.13 9.01 7.83
CA VAL A 91 -14.19 9.88 8.56
C VAL A 91 -14.03 11.23 7.86
N ARG A 92 -13.85 11.25 6.54
CA ARG A 92 -13.72 12.50 5.77
C ARG A 92 -14.97 13.36 5.82
N ALA A 93 -16.16 12.75 5.88
CA ALA A 93 -17.43 13.47 5.99
C ALA A 93 -17.64 14.13 7.36
N THR A 94 -17.08 13.56 8.42
CA THR A 94 -17.33 13.98 9.82
C THR A 94 -16.15 14.66 10.50
N THR A 95 -14.95 14.63 9.91
CA THR A 95 -13.70 15.13 10.52
C THR A 95 -13.78 16.60 10.93
N ASP A 96 -13.15 16.94 12.05
CA ASP A 96 -12.91 18.32 12.46
C ASP A 96 -11.60 18.90 11.91
N ARG A 97 -10.83 18.05 11.21
CA ARG A 97 -9.53 18.41 10.58
C ARG A 97 -9.55 18.20 9.05
N PRO A 98 -10.47 18.86 8.32
CA PRO A 98 -10.65 18.64 6.88
C PRO A 98 -9.42 19.00 6.03
N PHE A 99 -8.55 19.91 6.49
CA PHE A 99 -7.29 20.20 5.82
C PHE A 99 -6.31 19.01 5.90
N VAL A 100 -6.19 18.39 7.05
CA VAL A 100 -5.31 17.22 7.21
C VAL A 100 -5.84 16.04 6.41
N GLU A 101 -7.16 15.82 6.40
CA GLU A 101 -7.77 14.78 5.54
C GLU A 101 -7.57 15.07 4.04
N ARG A 102 -7.53 16.33 3.63
CA ARG A 102 -7.18 16.72 2.26
C ARG A 102 -5.73 16.40 1.93
N LEU A 103 -4.80 16.60 2.87
CA LEU A 103 -3.41 16.18 2.70
C LEU A 103 -3.28 14.65 2.63
N VAL A 104 -4.03 13.91 3.47
CA VAL A 104 -4.10 12.45 3.38
C VAL A 104 -4.58 12.02 2.00
N ALA A 105 -5.65 12.63 1.49
CA ALA A 105 -6.17 12.32 0.15
C ALA A 105 -5.14 12.65 -0.95
N PHE A 106 -4.42 13.76 -0.85
CA PHE A 106 -3.38 14.14 -1.78
C PHE A 106 -2.25 13.10 -1.83
N TRP A 107 -1.70 12.73 -0.66
CA TRP A 107 -0.61 11.76 -0.58
C TRP A 107 -1.04 10.35 -0.93
N SER A 108 -2.28 9.95 -0.60
CA SER A 108 -2.87 8.68 -1.05
C SER A 108 -3.02 8.61 -2.58
N ASN A 109 -3.20 9.74 -3.24
CA ASN A 109 -3.23 9.81 -4.71
C ASN A 109 -1.82 9.84 -5.31
N HIS A 110 -0.86 10.53 -4.67
CA HIS A 110 0.53 10.60 -5.14
C HIS A 110 1.24 9.24 -5.04
N LEU A 111 1.13 8.57 -3.88
CA LEU A 111 1.65 7.21 -3.65
C LEU A 111 0.54 6.17 -3.84
N CYS A 112 -0.17 6.22 -4.96
CA CYS A 112 -1.38 5.47 -5.19
C CYS A 112 -1.16 3.96 -5.25
N VAL A 113 -2.08 3.21 -4.62
CA VAL A 113 -2.27 1.77 -4.85
C VAL A 113 -3.69 1.55 -5.39
N SER A 114 -3.81 1.13 -6.65
CA SER A 114 -5.12 0.98 -7.29
C SER A 114 -5.80 -0.34 -6.93
N THR A 115 -6.94 -0.25 -6.25
CA THR A 115 -7.77 -1.41 -5.89
C THR A 115 -8.44 -2.05 -7.10
N GLY A 116 -8.69 -1.28 -8.17
CA GLY A 116 -9.27 -1.77 -9.41
C GLY A 116 -8.29 -2.53 -10.29
N ALA A 117 -6.98 -2.28 -10.14
CA ALA A 117 -5.96 -2.92 -10.96
C ALA A 117 -5.71 -4.39 -10.57
N LYS A 118 -5.77 -4.71 -9.28
CA LYS A 118 -5.48 -6.06 -8.76
C LYS A 118 -6.33 -6.40 -7.53
N VAL A 119 -6.96 -7.56 -7.59
CA VAL A 119 -7.81 -8.08 -6.50
C VAL A 119 -7.05 -8.15 -5.17
N LEU A 120 -5.75 -8.49 -5.20
CA LEU A 120 -4.93 -8.60 -3.98
C LEU A 120 -4.66 -7.27 -3.28
N VAL A 121 -4.86 -6.13 -3.97
CA VAL A 121 -4.65 -4.79 -3.40
C VAL A 121 -5.87 -4.31 -2.61
N ALA A 122 -7.08 -4.71 -3.02
CA ALA A 122 -8.31 -4.21 -2.43
C ALA A 122 -8.39 -4.33 -0.89
N PRO A 123 -8.08 -5.47 -0.26
CA PRO A 123 -8.14 -5.61 1.20
C PRO A 123 -7.00 -4.90 1.94
N LEU A 124 -5.97 -4.45 1.21
CA LEU A 124 -4.79 -3.79 1.77
C LEU A 124 -4.83 -2.25 1.66
N ALA A 125 -5.75 -1.70 0.87
CA ALA A 125 -5.76 -0.25 0.59
C ALA A 125 -6.02 0.59 1.86
N GLY A 126 -6.91 0.14 2.73
CA GLY A 126 -7.19 0.85 3.98
C GLY A 126 -6.03 0.76 4.99
N SER A 127 -5.41 -0.41 5.14
CA SER A 127 -4.21 -0.54 5.97
C SER A 127 -3.05 0.30 5.39
N TYR A 128 -2.92 0.37 4.08
CA TYR A 128 -1.93 1.23 3.44
C TYR A 128 -2.13 2.71 3.79
N GLU A 129 -3.35 3.23 3.76
CA GLU A 129 -3.62 4.62 4.20
C GLU A 129 -3.28 4.80 5.68
N ARG A 130 -3.66 3.83 6.56
CA ARG A 130 -3.42 3.89 8.00
C ARG A 130 -1.94 3.80 8.38
N ASP A 131 -1.20 2.92 7.73
CA ASP A 131 0.15 2.55 8.15
C ASP A 131 1.23 3.36 7.42
N VAL A 132 0.91 3.89 6.23
CA VAL A 132 1.86 4.63 5.37
C VAL A 132 1.55 6.12 5.32
N ILE A 133 0.33 6.48 4.93
CA ILE A 133 0.02 7.88 4.60
C ILE A 133 -0.23 8.69 5.86
N ARG A 134 -1.17 8.25 6.70
CA ARG A 134 -1.60 9.00 7.88
C ARG A 134 -0.50 9.28 8.89
N PRO A 135 0.37 8.32 9.25
CA PRO A 135 1.45 8.57 10.21
C PRO A 135 2.47 9.61 9.72
N HIS A 136 2.65 9.73 8.40
CA HIS A 136 3.69 10.57 7.81
C HIS A 136 3.17 11.84 7.14
N VAL A 137 1.84 12.07 7.09
CA VAL A 137 1.22 13.18 6.35
C VAL A 137 1.68 14.57 6.81
N LEU A 138 2.06 14.72 8.06
CA LEU A 138 2.63 15.95 8.65
C LEU A 138 4.13 15.80 8.98
N GLY A 139 4.75 14.72 8.54
CA GLY A 139 6.14 14.39 8.77
C GLY A 139 7.03 14.60 7.53
N ARG A 140 8.09 13.81 7.45
CA ARG A 140 9.05 13.85 6.33
C ARG A 140 8.55 13.00 5.17
N PHE A 141 8.69 13.53 3.96
CA PHE A 141 8.35 12.80 2.73
C PHE A 141 9.16 11.50 2.57
N GLU A 142 10.44 11.55 2.93
CA GLU A 142 11.32 10.38 2.91
C GLU A 142 10.76 9.20 3.72
N ASP A 143 10.28 9.47 4.94
CA ASP A 143 9.72 8.44 5.82
C ASP A 143 8.45 7.82 5.21
N MET A 144 7.61 8.66 4.57
CA MET A 144 6.41 8.20 3.86
C MET A 144 6.77 7.31 2.68
N VAL A 145 7.75 7.69 1.86
CA VAL A 145 8.22 6.89 0.72
C VAL A 145 8.79 5.55 1.18
N LEU A 146 9.61 5.55 2.24
CA LEU A 146 10.18 4.32 2.80
C LEU A 146 9.11 3.39 3.38
N ALA A 147 8.11 3.94 4.05
CA ALA A 147 6.96 3.18 4.56
C ALA A 147 6.15 2.59 3.39
N SER A 148 5.86 3.40 2.36
CA SER A 148 5.18 2.98 1.14
C SER A 148 5.92 1.84 0.46
N ALA A 149 7.24 1.99 0.28
CA ALA A 149 8.06 1.03 -0.41
C ALA A 149 8.05 -0.37 0.23
N LYS A 150 7.86 -0.44 1.53
CA LYS A 150 7.85 -1.69 2.31
C LYS A 150 6.46 -2.30 2.47
N HIS A 151 5.40 -1.54 2.20
CA HIS A 151 4.05 -1.99 2.50
C HIS A 151 3.55 -3.05 1.51
N PRO A 152 2.89 -4.13 1.96
CA PRO A 152 2.40 -5.21 1.10
C PRO A 152 1.53 -4.74 -0.07
N ALA A 153 0.70 -3.71 0.12
CA ALA A 153 -0.14 -3.15 -0.93
C ALA A 153 0.68 -2.69 -2.14
N MET A 154 1.78 -1.95 -1.90
CA MET A 154 2.66 -1.46 -2.96
C MET A 154 3.43 -2.60 -3.63
N LEU A 155 3.92 -3.56 -2.85
CA LEU A 155 4.61 -4.75 -3.37
C LEU A 155 3.70 -5.59 -4.30
N PHE A 156 2.40 -5.68 -3.99
CA PHE A 156 1.41 -6.34 -4.87
C PHE A 156 1.03 -5.46 -6.05
N TYR A 157 0.84 -4.17 -5.84
CA TYR A 157 0.41 -3.25 -6.89
C TYR A 157 1.41 -3.20 -8.04
N LEU A 158 2.69 -3.12 -7.75
CA LEU A 158 3.78 -3.04 -8.74
C LEU A 158 4.50 -4.37 -8.99
N ASP A 159 3.94 -5.50 -8.55
CA ASP A 159 4.45 -6.86 -8.76
C ASP A 159 5.86 -7.14 -8.23
N ASN A 160 6.36 -6.31 -7.32
CA ASN A 160 7.71 -6.51 -6.77
C ASN A 160 7.87 -7.84 -6.00
N PHE A 161 6.77 -8.34 -5.40
CA PHE A 161 6.76 -9.64 -4.71
C PHE A 161 7.13 -10.82 -5.62
N GLN A 162 7.12 -10.64 -6.94
CA GLN A 162 7.50 -11.64 -7.94
C GLN A 162 8.93 -11.44 -8.46
N SER A 163 9.56 -10.30 -8.15
CA SER A 163 10.91 -9.97 -8.62
C SER A 163 11.94 -10.95 -8.07
N VAL A 164 12.79 -11.47 -8.96
CA VAL A 164 13.89 -12.37 -8.61
C VAL A 164 15.17 -11.88 -9.27
N GLY A 165 16.25 -11.88 -8.51
CA GLY A 165 17.56 -11.47 -9.04
C GLY A 165 18.03 -12.42 -10.15
N PRO A 166 18.71 -11.90 -11.19
CA PRO A 166 19.06 -12.67 -12.38
C PRO A 166 19.97 -13.88 -12.06
N SER A 167 20.80 -13.78 -11.04
CA SER A 167 21.70 -14.84 -10.59
C SER A 167 21.11 -15.71 -9.47
N SER A 168 19.85 -15.51 -9.10
CA SER A 168 19.25 -16.23 -7.97
C SER A 168 18.84 -17.65 -8.34
N ARG A 169 18.77 -18.53 -7.32
CA ARG A 169 18.22 -19.90 -7.51
C ARG A 169 16.80 -19.89 -8.07
N GLY A 170 16.01 -18.84 -7.76
CA GLY A 170 14.65 -18.66 -8.29
C GLY A 170 14.61 -18.43 -9.81
N ALA A 171 15.56 -17.63 -10.33
CA ALA A 171 15.72 -17.41 -11.77
C ALA A 171 16.17 -18.67 -12.48
N GLN A 172 17.15 -19.40 -11.91
CA GLN A 172 17.68 -20.65 -12.46
C GLN A 172 16.62 -21.77 -12.48
N ALA A 173 15.79 -21.88 -11.44
CA ALA A 173 14.71 -22.85 -11.38
C ALA A 173 13.63 -22.58 -12.44
N GLY A 174 13.33 -21.30 -12.75
CA GLY A 174 12.41 -20.90 -13.80
C GLY A 174 12.91 -21.21 -15.22
N GLN A 175 14.24 -21.30 -15.40
CA GLN A 175 14.85 -21.67 -16.69
C GLN A 175 14.79 -23.19 -16.98
N ARG A 176 14.70 -24.02 -15.96
CA ARG A 176 14.71 -25.50 -16.05
C ARG A 176 13.33 -26.14 -16.19
N GLY A 177 12.26 -25.37 -16.02
CA GLY A 177 10.88 -25.86 -16.13
C GLY A 177 10.09 -25.09 -17.18
N ASN A 178 8.96 -25.67 -17.64
CA ASN A 178 7.98 -24.99 -18.53
C ASN A 178 7.25 -23.81 -17.85
N GLY A 179 7.78 -23.31 -16.73
CA GLY A 179 7.23 -22.18 -15.97
C GLY A 179 7.61 -20.84 -16.58
N GLN A 180 6.75 -19.85 -16.34
CA GLN A 180 6.96 -18.46 -16.72
C GLN A 180 8.32 -17.97 -16.18
N ARG A 181 9.20 -17.52 -17.06
CA ARG A 181 10.51 -16.98 -16.70
C ARG A 181 10.33 -15.81 -15.73
N ARG A 182 10.71 -15.99 -14.49
CA ARG A 182 10.78 -14.90 -13.51
C ARG A 182 12.14 -14.23 -13.64
N GLY A 183 12.12 -12.92 -13.71
CA GLY A 183 13.31 -12.09 -13.82
C GLY A 183 13.23 -10.89 -12.90
N LEU A 184 14.15 -9.97 -13.09
CA LEU A 184 14.15 -8.69 -12.44
C LEU A 184 12.92 -7.90 -12.87
N ASN A 185 12.14 -7.42 -11.91
CA ASN A 185 11.02 -6.54 -12.16
C ASN A 185 11.46 -5.08 -11.99
N GLU A 186 11.63 -4.38 -13.11
CA GLU A 186 12.02 -2.97 -13.12
C GLU A 186 10.84 -2.02 -12.88
N ASN A 187 9.59 -2.51 -13.00
CA ASN A 187 8.41 -1.65 -12.93
C ASN A 187 8.37 -0.85 -11.62
N TYR A 188 8.61 -1.53 -10.49
CA TYR A 188 8.59 -0.85 -9.20
C TYR A 188 9.72 0.19 -9.06
N ALA A 189 10.92 -0.14 -9.48
CA ALA A 189 12.03 0.79 -9.45
C ALA A 189 11.76 2.03 -10.33
N ARG A 190 11.19 1.82 -11.50
CA ARG A 190 10.80 2.88 -12.43
C ARG A 190 9.74 3.79 -11.82
N GLU A 191 8.64 3.22 -11.31
CA GLU A 191 7.56 3.96 -10.68
C GLU A 191 8.04 4.77 -9.46
N LEU A 192 8.97 4.19 -8.69
CA LEU A 192 9.56 4.87 -7.53
C LEU A 192 10.35 6.12 -7.95
N LEU A 193 11.12 6.04 -9.03
CA LEU A 193 11.90 7.17 -9.55
C LEU A 193 11.00 8.17 -10.31
N GLU A 194 10.15 7.67 -11.20
CA GLU A 194 9.39 8.51 -12.13
C GLU A 194 8.17 9.17 -11.50
N LEU A 195 7.38 8.43 -10.74
CA LEU A 195 6.09 8.93 -10.24
C LEU A 195 6.11 9.27 -8.76
N HIS A 196 6.91 8.57 -7.96
CA HIS A 196 6.88 8.75 -6.53
C HIS A 196 7.90 9.80 -6.03
N THR A 197 9.04 10.00 -6.74
CA THR A 197 10.11 10.86 -6.23
C THR A 197 10.65 11.89 -7.23
N LEU A 198 11.47 11.49 -8.21
CA LEU A 198 12.28 12.41 -9.03
C LEU A 198 11.54 13.00 -10.22
N GLY A 199 10.52 12.32 -10.72
CA GLY A 199 9.87 12.69 -12.00
C GLY A 199 10.56 12.09 -13.21
N VAL A 200 9.86 12.05 -14.36
CA VAL A 200 10.33 11.44 -15.62
C VAL A 200 11.69 11.99 -16.07
N ASN A 201 11.94 13.29 -15.86
CA ASN A 201 13.18 13.95 -16.25
C ASN A 201 14.14 14.17 -15.06
N GLY A 202 14.09 13.29 -14.04
CA GLY A 202 14.79 13.44 -12.77
C GLY A 202 16.31 13.20 -12.81
N GLY A 203 16.91 13.02 -13.99
CA GLY A 203 18.36 12.89 -14.16
C GLY A 203 18.91 11.48 -13.93
N TYR A 204 18.07 10.46 -13.73
CA TYR A 204 18.46 9.05 -13.62
C TYR A 204 18.48 8.40 -15.02
N THR A 205 19.25 7.32 -15.13
CA THR A 205 19.42 6.51 -16.35
C THR A 205 18.65 5.19 -16.26
N GLN A 206 18.52 4.49 -17.39
CA GLN A 206 18.00 3.11 -17.39
C GLN A 206 18.84 2.17 -16.51
N GLN A 207 20.14 2.40 -16.40
CA GLN A 207 21.02 1.63 -15.52
C GLN A 207 20.66 1.86 -14.05
N ASP A 208 20.35 3.08 -13.62
CA ASP A 208 19.92 3.39 -12.25
C ASP A 208 18.61 2.67 -11.90
N VAL A 209 17.66 2.59 -12.85
CA VAL A 209 16.42 1.81 -12.69
C VAL A 209 16.74 0.33 -12.44
N GLN A 210 17.67 -0.26 -13.21
CA GLN A 210 18.05 -1.65 -13.06
C GLN A 210 18.76 -1.92 -11.72
N GLU A 211 19.66 -1.04 -11.30
CA GLU A 211 20.35 -1.18 -10.01
C GLU A 211 19.35 -1.04 -8.85
N LEU A 212 18.43 -0.08 -8.90
CA LEU A 212 17.38 0.04 -7.91
C LEU A 212 16.47 -1.20 -7.89
N ALA A 213 16.10 -1.74 -9.04
CA ALA A 213 15.33 -2.97 -9.12
C ALA A 213 16.04 -4.17 -8.49
N LYS A 214 17.38 -4.27 -8.62
CA LYS A 214 18.19 -5.30 -7.93
C LYS A 214 18.12 -5.11 -6.40
N ILE A 215 18.20 -3.87 -5.91
CA ILE A 215 18.08 -3.55 -4.47
C ILE A 215 16.72 -3.96 -3.92
N LEU A 216 15.64 -3.69 -4.67
CA LEU A 216 14.27 -4.02 -4.27
C LEU A 216 13.93 -5.51 -4.42
N THR A 217 14.77 -6.28 -5.11
CA THR A 217 14.55 -7.70 -5.34
C THR A 217 14.63 -8.51 -4.04
N GLY A 218 13.68 -9.44 -3.89
CA GLY A 218 13.57 -10.27 -2.69
C GLY A 218 12.64 -9.70 -1.61
N TRP A 219 12.24 -8.43 -1.72
CA TRP A 219 11.15 -7.91 -0.89
C TRP A 219 9.85 -8.57 -1.30
N THR A 220 9.28 -9.34 -0.38
CA THR A 220 8.07 -10.14 -0.63
C THR A 220 7.16 -10.14 0.59
N VAL A 221 5.93 -10.60 0.40
CA VAL A 221 4.94 -10.70 1.48
C VAL A 221 4.98 -12.10 2.07
N ASN A 222 5.23 -12.18 3.39
CA ASN A 222 5.34 -13.45 4.09
C ASN A 222 4.01 -14.23 4.01
N GLY A 223 4.11 -15.55 3.73
CA GLY A 223 2.95 -16.44 3.61
C GLY A 223 2.19 -16.37 2.28
N ILE A 224 2.46 -15.36 1.43
CA ILE A 224 1.79 -15.18 0.13
C ILE A 224 2.79 -15.29 -1.03
N GLY A 225 4.08 -15.18 -0.75
CA GLY A 225 5.17 -15.32 -1.73
C GLY A 225 5.12 -16.66 -2.46
N GLY A 226 5.32 -16.62 -3.78
CA GLY A 226 5.32 -17.79 -4.65
C GLY A 226 6.43 -18.80 -4.34
N GLN A 227 6.73 -19.71 -5.26
CA GLN A 227 7.70 -20.81 -5.12
C GLN A 227 9.08 -20.39 -4.56
N ALA A 228 9.49 -19.12 -4.70
CA ALA A 228 10.71 -18.59 -4.09
C ALA A 228 10.70 -18.68 -2.55
N ALA A 229 9.56 -18.41 -1.90
CA ALA A 229 9.42 -18.56 -0.45
C ALA A 229 9.43 -20.05 0.00
N ARG A 230 8.96 -20.96 -0.86
CA ARG A 230 9.10 -22.41 -0.64
C ARG A 230 10.55 -22.88 -0.79
N ALA A 231 11.28 -22.39 -1.81
CA ALA A 231 12.69 -22.71 -2.00
C ALA A 231 13.57 -22.23 -0.84
N MET A 232 13.29 -21.04 -0.27
CA MET A 232 14.01 -20.56 0.93
C MET A 232 13.72 -21.39 2.18
N ARG A 233 12.49 -21.89 2.37
CA ARG A 233 12.15 -22.76 3.51
C ARG A 233 12.77 -24.15 3.39
N SER A 234 12.88 -24.69 2.18
CA SER A 234 13.54 -26.00 1.95
C SER A 234 15.08 -25.91 2.01
N ALA A 235 15.66 -24.70 1.89
CA ALA A 235 17.09 -24.46 1.98
C ALA A 235 17.58 -24.15 3.40
N GLN A 236 16.70 -23.99 4.40
CA GLN A 236 17.13 -23.90 5.80
C GLN A 236 17.63 -25.28 6.24
N PRO A 237 18.89 -25.39 6.71
CA PRO A 237 19.40 -26.63 7.23
C PRO A 237 18.52 -27.07 8.43
N ARG A 238 17.96 -28.27 8.36
CA ARG A 238 17.25 -28.88 9.49
C ARG A 238 18.22 -28.84 10.68
N ARG A 239 17.91 -28.01 11.69
CA ARG A 239 18.60 -28.09 12.97
C ARG A 239 18.46 -29.52 13.45
N ARG A 240 19.55 -30.28 13.36
CA ARG A 240 19.61 -31.58 14.03
C ARG A 240 19.37 -31.34 15.50
N ALA A 241 18.28 -31.88 16.02
CA ALA A 241 18.07 -32.00 17.45
C ALA A 241 19.31 -32.69 17.99
N ARG A 242 20.13 -32.00 18.78
CA ARG A 242 21.16 -32.65 19.57
C ARG A 242 20.41 -33.50 20.58
N GLY A 243 20.47 -34.81 20.38
CA GLY A 243 20.02 -35.77 21.37
C GLY A 243 20.85 -35.55 22.65
N SER A 244 20.16 -35.37 23.74
CA SER A 244 20.67 -35.47 25.09
C SER A 244 21.07 -36.94 25.31
N ALA A 245 22.37 -37.12 25.53
CA ALA A 245 22.91 -38.27 26.27
C ALA A 245 23.25 -37.79 27.67
#